data_e5f28bc495814043197c0b693cd9ae4c
#
_entry.id   e5f28bc495814043197c0b693cd9ae4c
#
_cell.length_a   1.000
_cell.length_b   1.000
_cell.length_c   1.000
_cell.angle_alpha   90.00
_cell.angle_beta   90.00
_cell.angle_gamma   90.00
#
_symmetry.space_group_name_H-M   'P 1'
#
loop_
_entity.id
_entity.type
_entity.pdbx_description
1 polymer ?
#
loop_
_entity_poly.entity_id
_entity_poly.type
_entity_poly.pdbx_seq_one_letter_code
_entity_poly.pdbx_strand_id
1 'polypeptide(L)'
;VLLIARLLFVALLYLFLFAIMKTGVGLVRGQRKKERSWNLSIERGPKELRGVTIPVRGPIVVGRSPKADIVIGAGYVSARHACFNPMGQNLFIEDLGSTNGTAVNGQRVAAPVALKDKDVVSIGDVAIRVRFA
;
A
#
# COMPACT_ATOMS: atom_id res chain seq x y z
N VAL A 1 52.15 -19.63 32.25
CA VAL A 1 51.84 -18.22 32.00
C VAL A 1 51.46 -18.00 30.54
N LEU A 2 52.25 -18.48 29.57
CA LEU A 2 52.00 -18.32 28.15
C LEU A 2 50.71 -19.04 27.67
N LEU A 3 50.43 -20.21 28.24
CA LEU A 3 49.22 -20.99 27.91
C LEU A 3 47.95 -20.30 28.42
N ILE A 4 48.00 -19.77 29.63
CA ILE A 4 46.88 -19.04 30.25
C ILE A 4 46.57 -17.76 29.47
N ALA A 5 47.60 -17.04 29.05
CA ALA A 5 47.44 -15.83 28.22
C ALA A 5 46.79 -16.14 26.85
N ARG A 6 47.16 -17.27 26.22
CA ARG A 6 46.53 -17.72 24.96
C ARG A 6 45.08 -18.09 25.15
N LEU A 7 44.74 -18.80 26.21
CA LEU A 7 43.35 -19.19 26.51
C LEU A 7 42.48 -17.95 26.81
N LEU A 8 43.02 -16.98 27.56
CA LEU A 8 42.34 -15.70 27.82
C LEU A 8 42.08 -14.93 26.53
N PHE A 9 43.08 -14.86 25.66
CA PHE A 9 42.95 -14.17 24.37
C PHE A 9 41.89 -14.82 23.48
N VAL A 10 41.90 -16.14 23.40
CA VAL A 10 40.87 -16.88 22.61
C VAL A 10 39.47 -16.65 23.19
N ALA A 11 39.32 -16.70 24.52
CA ALA A 11 38.02 -16.46 25.16
C ALA A 11 37.52 -15.03 24.91
N LEU A 12 38.39 -14.03 24.97
CA LEU A 12 38.07 -12.63 24.65
C LEU A 12 37.67 -12.46 23.17
N LEU A 13 38.37 -13.16 22.27
CA LEU A 13 38.03 -13.13 20.82
C LEU A 13 36.65 -13.72 20.57
N TYR A 14 36.31 -14.86 21.17
CA TYR A 14 34.99 -15.46 21.06
C TYR A 14 33.87 -14.60 21.65
N LEU A 15 34.13 -13.95 22.81
CA LEU A 15 33.20 -12.98 23.42
C LEU A 15 32.95 -11.78 22.49
N PHE A 16 33.99 -11.26 21.87
CA PHE A 16 33.91 -10.15 20.92
C PHE A 16 33.15 -10.52 19.69
N LEU A 17 33.42 -11.69 19.08
CA LEU A 17 32.67 -12.20 17.93
C LEU A 17 31.20 -12.44 18.25
N PHE A 18 30.92 -12.98 19.45
CA PHE A 18 29.55 -13.19 19.92
C PHE A 18 28.79 -11.86 20.09
N ALA A 19 29.47 -10.84 20.65
CA ALA A 19 28.90 -9.52 20.80
C ALA A 19 28.58 -8.87 19.44
N ILE A 20 29.48 -8.97 18.45
CA ILE A 20 29.26 -8.48 17.10
C ILE A 20 28.07 -9.21 16.45
N MET A 21 28.03 -10.52 16.57
CA MET A 21 26.96 -11.33 15.97
C MET A 21 25.59 -10.99 16.59
N LYS A 22 25.53 -10.79 17.89
CA LYS A 22 24.30 -10.41 18.60
C LYS A 22 23.86 -8.99 18.22
N THR A 23 24.79 -8.06 18.08
CA THR A 23 24.48 -6.67 17.66
C THR A 23 24.09 -6.60 16.19
N GLY A 24 24.80 -7.34 15.32
CA GLY A 24 24.47 -7.41 13.88
C GLY A 24 23.10 -7.99 13.60
N VAL A 25 22.70 -9.05 14.30
CA VAL A 25 21.36 -9.65 14.18
C VAL A 25 20.27 -8.68 14.68
N GLY A 26 20.55 -7.90 15.72
CA GLY A 26 19.63 -6.88 16.24
C GLY A 26 19.41 -5.72 15.25
N LEU A 27 20.46 -5.27 14.58
CA LEU A 27 20.37 -4.21 13.55
C LEU A 27 19.58 -4.64 12.32
N VAL A 28 19.74 -5.89 11.88
CA VAL A 28 18.99 -6.42 10.72
C VAL A 28 17.53 -6.66 11.08
N ARG A 29 17.22 -7.09 12.30
CA ARG A 29 15.83 -7.27 12.77
C ARG A 29 15.10 -5.96 13.07
N GLY A 30 15.80 -4.91 13.47
CA GLY A 30 15.21 -3.60 13.80
C GLY A 30 14.75 -2.79 12.61
N GLN A 31 15.12 -3.15 11.38
CA GLN A 31 14.82 -2.38 10.17
C GLN A 31 13.65 -2.90 9.33
N ARG A 32 12.89 -3.88 9.78
CA ARG A 32 11.53 -4.06 9.25
C ARG A 32 10.60 -3.04 9.91
N LYS A 33 10.87 -1.75 9.74
CA LYS A 33 9.86 -0.72 9.81
C LYS A 33 8.78 -1.17 8.84
N LYS A 34 7.63 -1.55 9.35
CA LYS A 34 6.46 -1.88 8.54
C LYS A 34 6.21 -0.64 7.69
N GLU A 35 6.68 -0.66 6.44
CA GLU A 35 6.47 0.46 5.54
C GLU A 35 4.96 0.63 5.43
N ARG A 36 4.50 1.79 5.85
CA ARG A 36 3.10 2.13 5.71
C ARG A 36 2.78 2.14 4.23
N SER A 37 1.78 1.41 3.85
CA SER A 37 1.33 1.30 2.48
C SER A 37 -0.15 1.61 2.37
N TRP A 38 -0.54 2.09 1.20
CA TRP A 38 -1.93 2.30 0.88
C TRP A 38 -2.58 0.99 0.47
N ASN A 39 -3.81 0.79 0.93
CA ASN A 39 -4.64 -0.34 0.56
C ASN A 39 -6.03 0.17 0.17
N LEU A 40 -6.61 -0.44 -0.84
CA LEU A 40 -7.97 -0.19 -1.29
C LEU A 40 -8.86 -1.34 -0.84
N SER A 41 -9.95 -1.04 -0.15
CA SER A 41 -10.94 -2.02 0.28
C SER A 41 -12.28 -1.71 -0.38
N ILE A 42 -12.82 -2.65 -1.11
CA ILE A 42 -14.12 -2.49 -1.78
C ILE A 42 -15.23 -2.83 -0.80
N GLU A 43 -15.91 -1.80 -0.31
CA GLU A 43 -16.97 -1.95 0.68
C GLU A 43 -18.34 -2.20 0.05
N ARG A 44 -18.58 -1.62 -1.10
CA ARG A 44 -19.85 -1.72 -1.81
C ARG A 44 -19.62 -1.87 -3.31
N GLY A 45 -20.37 -2.74 -3.96
CA GLY A 45 -20.26 -3.04 -5.37
C GLY A 45 -20.68 -4.46 -5.71
N PRO A 46 -20.27 -4.99 -6.87
CA PRO A 46 -20.54 -6.36 -7.27
C PRO A 46 -20.08 -7.37 -6.22
N LYS A 47 -20.82 -8.46 -6.08
CA LYS A 47 -20.55 -9.48 -5.04
C LYS A 47 -19.11 -10.01 -5.10
N GLU A 48 -18.56 -10.16 -6.30
CA GLU A 48 -17.22 -10.67 -6.55
C GLU A 48 -16.11 -9.75 -6.02
N LEU A 49 -16.40 -8.45 -5.93
CA LEU A 49 -15.44 -7.43 -5.49
C LEU A 49 -15.59 -7.04 -4.02
N ARG A 50 -16.76 -7.27 -3.42
CA ARG A 50 -17.00 -6.88 -2.03
C ARG A 50 -16.05 -7.59 -1.06
N GLY A 51 -15.44 -6.82 -0.17
CA GLY A 51 -14.49 -7.32 0.81
C GLY A 51 -13.08 -7.56 0.26
N VAL A 52 -12.85 -7.34 -1.03
CA VAL A 52 -11.51 -7.45 -1.62
C VAL A 52 -10.66 -6.27 -1.18
N THR A 53 -9.46 -6.57 -0.71
CA THR A 53 -8.45 -5.57 -0.36
C THR A 53 -7.29 -5.67 -1.33
N ILE A 54 -6.92 -4.54 -1.92
CA ILE A 54 -5.88 -4.45 -2.94
C ILE A 54 -4.77 -3.54 -2.44
N PRO A 55 -3.53 -4.04 -2.32
CA PRO A 55 -2.40 -3.18 -1.97
C PRO A 55 -2.02 -2.28 -3.15
N VAL A 56 -1.78 -1.00 -2.87
CA VAL A 56 -1.35 -0.04 -3.88
C VAL A 56 0.17 -0.10 -4.01
N ARG A 57 0.65 -0.66 -5.10
CA ARG A 57 2.09 -0.77 -5.41
C ARG A 57 2.50 0.08 -6.61
N GLY A 58 1.55 0.65 -7.31
CA GLY A 58 1.70 1.46 -8.49
C GLY A 58 0.34 2.04 -8.90
N PRO A 59 0.24 2.73 -10.03
CA PRO A 59 -1.04 3.23 -10.52
C PRO A 59 -2.06 2.12 -10.69
N ILE A 60 -3.28 2.33 -10.19
CA ILE A 60 -4.41 1.38 -10.29
C ILE A 60 -5.52 2.05 -11.05
N VAL A 61 -5.82 1.56 -12.24
CA VAL A 61 -6.92 2.02 -13.09
C VAL A 61 -8.18 1.24 -12.75
N VAL A 62 -9.25 1.97 -12.48
CA VAL A 62 -10.59 1.41 -12.26
C VAL A 62 -11.45 1.70 -13.47
N GLY A 63 -12.14 0.71 -13.99
CA GLY A 63 -13.01 0.88 -15.13
C GLY A 63 -13.74 -0.38 -15.55
N ARG A 64 -14.56 -0.25 -16.59
CA ARG A 64 -15.32 -1.36 -17.16
C ARG A 64 -14.49 -2.24 -18.11
N SER A 65 -13.41 -1.69 -18.66
CA SER A 65 -12.55 -2.44 -19.58
C SER A 65 -11.91 -3.65 -18.87
N PRO A 66 -11.83 -4.81 -19.53
CA PRO A 66 -11.08 -5.96 -19.02
C PRO A 66 -9.59 -5.66 -18.80
N LYS A 67 -9.06 -4.59 -19.40
CA LYS A 67 -7.67 -4.13 -19.23
C LYS A 67 -7.48 -3.26 -17.98
N ALA A 68 -8.55 -2.85 -17.30
CA ALA A 68 -8.43 -2.13 -16.04
C ALA A 68 -7.89 -3.04 -14.94
N ASP A 69 -7.22 -2.45 -13.95
CA ASP A 69 -6.68 -3.19 -12.80
C ASP A 69 -7.81 -3.63 -11.87
N ILE A 70 -8.80 -2.76 -11.67
CA ILE A 70 -10.06 -3.10 -11.00
C ILE A 70 -11.18 -3.01 -12.04
N VAL A 71 -11.73 -4.15 -12.40
CA VAL A 71 -12.78 -4.23 -13.41
C VAL A 71 -14.15 -4.18 -12.76
N ILE A 72 -14.94 -3.17 -13.12
CA ILE A 72 -16.31 -3.01 -12.66
C ILE A 72 -17.23 -3.12 -13.89
N GLY A 73 -17.92 -4.25 -14.03
CA GLY A 73 -18.77 -4.56 -15.16
C GLY A 73 -20.15 -3.92 -15.08
N ALA A 74 -20.24 -2.62 -14.82
CA ALA A 74 -21.50 -1.88 -14.72
C ALA A 74 -21.62 -0.82 -15.81
N GLY A 75 -22.82 -0.63 -16.35
CA GLY A 75 -23.07 0.29 -17.48
C GLY A 75 -22.77 1.76 -17.18
N TYR A 76 -22.84 2.17 -15.91
CA TYR A 76 -22.51 3.54 -15.46
C TYR A 76 -21.01 3.79 -15.26
N VAL A 77 -20.17 2.76 -15.42
CA VAL A 77 -18.71 2.85 -15.31
C VAL A 77 -18.10 2.98 -16.69
N SER A 78 -17.27 3.98 -16.89
CA SER A 78 -16.52 4.18 -18.13
C SER A 78 -15.43 3.12 -18.30
N ALA A 79 -14.99 2.87 -19.52
CA ALA A 79 -13.95 1.86 -19.81
C ALA A 79 -12.68 2.09 -18.99
N ARG A 80 -12.24 3.36 -18.92
CA ARG A 80 -11.22 3.84 -17.99
C ARG A 80 -11.87 4.97 -17.20
N HIS A 81 -12.24 4.70 -15.96
CA HIS A 81 -13.06 5.61 -15.19
C HIS A 81 -12.23 6.52 -14.28
N ALA A 82 -11.37 5.95 -13.48
CA ALA A 82 -10.54 6.65 -12.53
C ALA A 82 -9.20 5.95 -12.32
N CYS A 83 -8.24 6.66 -11.77
CA CYS A 83 -6.92 6.11 -11.44
C CYS A 83 -6.51 6.50 -10.03
N PHE A 84 -6.10 5.53 -9.25
CA PHE A 84 -5.38 5.73 -8.00
C PHE A 84 -3.89 5.81 -8.31
N ASN A 85 -3.27 6.95 -8.07
CA ASN A 85 -1.89 7.21 -8.40
C ASN A 85 -1.05 7.47 -7.15
N PRO A 86 -0.17 6.54 -6.73
CA PRO A 86 0.73 6.77 -5.63
C PRO A 86 1.89 7.67 -6.08
N MET A 87 2.14 8.72 -5.31
CA MET A 87 3.25 9.66 -5.51
C MET A 87 3.96 9.88 -4.18
N GLY A 88 5.15 9.29 -4.01
CA GLY A 88 5.85 9.30 -2.74
C GLY A 88 5.05 8.57 -1.66
N GLN A 89 4.77 9.25 -0.55
CA GLN A 89 3.92 8.70 0.53
C GLN A 89 2.43 9.04 0.37
N ASN A 90 2.07 9.81 -0.65
CA ASN A 90 0.71 10.24 -0.91
C ASN A 90 0.04 9.36 -1.95
N LEU A 91 -1.28 9.28 -1.87
CA LEU A 91 -2.11 8.64 -2.87
C LEU A 91 -3.09 9.65 -3.42
N PHE A 92 -3.14 9.76 -4.75
CA PHE A 92 -4.06 10.64 -5.46
C PHE A 92 -5.12 9.83 -6.18
N ILE A 93 -6.32 10.40 -6.26
CA ILE A 93 -7.37 9.91 -7.14
C ILE A 93 -7.59 10.92 -8.27
N GLU A 94 -7.67 10.41 -9.49
CA GLU A 94 -7.91 11.18 -10.69
C GLU A 94 -9.07 10.57 -11.47
N ASP A 95 -10.02 11.41 -11.89
CA ASP A 95 -11.06 11.01 -12.84
C ASP A 95 -10.50 11.07 -14.26
N LEU A 96 -10.60 9.99 -15.01
CA LEU A 96 -10.05 9.87 -16.36
C LEU A 96 -11.04 10.32 -17.44
N GLY A 97 -11.81 11.37 -17.18
CA GLY A 97 -12.84 11.87 -18.09
C GLY A 97 -14.06 10.96 -18.15
N SER A 98 -14.46 10.40 -17.03
CA SER A 98 -15.61 9.51 -16.94
C SER A 98 -16.93 10.19 -17.26
N THR A 99 -17.88 9.45 -17.78
CA THR A 99 -19.23 9.98 -18.11
C THR A 99 -20.00 10.38 -16.85
N ASN A 100 -19.94 9.58 -15.80
CA ASN A 100 -20.76 9.78 -14.60
C ASN A 100 -20.00 10.36 -13.40
N GLY A 101 -18.68 10.50 -13.52
CA GLY A 101 -17.84 11.11 -12.49
C GLY A 101 -17.37 10.17 -11.40
N THR A 102 -16.43 10.68 -10.64
CA THR A 102 -15.83 10.05 -9.46
C THR A 102 -15.99 11.00 -8.28
N ALA A 103 -16.30 10.49 -7.10
CA ALA A 103 -16.47 11.31 -5.90
C ALA A 103 -15.58 10.80 -4.75
N VAL A 104 -15.12 11.72 -3.91
CA VAL A 104 -14.42 11.43 -2.66
C VAL A 104 -15.26 11.96 -1.51
N ASN A 105 -15.68 11.10 -0.61
CA ASN A 105 -16.55 11.45 0.52
C ASN A 105 -17.79 12.27 0.08
N GLY A 106 -18.38 11.90 -1.05
CA GLY A 106 -19.54 12.58 -1.63
C GLY A 106 -19.25 13.82 -2.47
N GLN A 107 -18.01 14.27 -2.56
CA GLN A 107 -17.63 15.41 -3.37
C GLN A 107 -17.02 14.97 -4.71
N ARG A 108 -17.54 15.49 -5.79
CA ARG A 108 -17.08 15.19 -7.15
C ARG A 108 -15.64 15.66 -7.38
N VAL A 109 -14.84 14.81 -7.96
CA VAL A 109 -13.43 15.08 -8.30
C VAL A 109 -13.37 15.80 -9.64
N ALA A 110 -12.89 17.05 -9.65
CA ALA A 110 -12.68 17.85 -10.87
C ALA A 110 -11.21 17.80 -11.34
N ALA A 111 -10.29 17.57 -10.42
CA ALA A 111 -8.84 17.50 -10.64
C ALA A 111 -8.26 16.41 -9.72
N PRO A 112 -7.00 15.97 -9.89
CA PRO A 112 -6.39 15.03 -8.98
C PRO A 112 -6.47 15.50 -7.53
N VAL A 113 -6.94 14.63 -6.64
CA VAL A 113 -7.16 14.92 -5.21
C VAL A 113 -6.31 14.00 -4.37
N ALA A 114 -5.57 14.56 -3.41
CA ALA A 114 -4.84 13.78 -2.42
C ALA A 114 -5.81 13.11 -1.45
N LEU A 115 -5.68 11.79 -1.32
CA LEU A 115 -6.50 10.98 -0.42
C LEU A 115 -5.90 10.94 0.98
N LYS A 116 -6.76 10.79 1.97
CA LYS A 116 -6.39 10.57 3.38
C LYS A 116 -6.84 9.19 3.80
N ASP A 117 -6.26 8.69 4.89
CA ASP A 117 -6.69 7.45 5.51
C ASP A 117 -8.19 7.49 5.81
N LYS A 118 -8.88 6.41 5.49
CA LYS A 118 -10.34 6.22 5.64
C LYS A 118 -11.22 6.97 4.64
N ASP A 119 -10.67 7.71 3.68
CA ASP A 119 -11.47 8.31 2.62
C ASP A 119 -12.21 7.23 1.81
N VAL A 120 -13.39 7.59 1.31
CA VAL A 120 -14.21 6.71 0.47
C VAL A 120 -14.30 7.31 -0.92
N VAL A 121 -13.84 6.57 -1.91
CA VAL A 121 -13.98 6.91 -3.32
C VAL A 121 -15.19 6.19 -3.88
N SER A 122 -16.10 6.95 -4.47
CA SER A 122 -17.34 6.42 -5.05
C SER A 122 -17.32 6.53 -6.58
N ILE A 123 -17.63 5.42 -7.23
CA ILE A 123 -17.81 5.29 -8.67
C ILE A 123 -19.18 4.67 -8.90
N GLY A 124 -20.20 5.50 -9.13
CA GLY A 124 -21.59 5.05 -9.12
C GLY A 124 -21.96 4.40 -7.77
N ASP A 125 -22.42 3.15 -7.82
CA ASP A 125 -22.78 2.38 -6.62
C ASP A 125 -21.58 1.69 -5.95
N VAL A 126 -20.40 1.78 -6.53
CA VAL A 126 -19.18 1.19 -5.97
C VAL A 126 -18.53 2.15 -5.00
N ALA A 127 -18.24 1.67 -3.80
CA ALA A 127 -17.53 2.42 -2.77
C ALA A 127 -16.22 1.72 -2.41
N ILE A 128 -15.13 2.43 -2.55
CA ILE A 128 -13.76 1.97 -2.27
C ILE A 128 -13.21 2.78 -1.12
N ARG A 129 -12.94 2.13 0.00
CA ARG A 129 -12.29 2.76 1.15
C ARG A 129 -10.79 2.68 1.02
N VAL A 130 -10.14 3.79 1.26
CA VAL A 130 -8.69 3.93 1.24
C VAL A 130 -8.15 3.78 2.66
N ARG A 131 -7.14 2.96 2.85
CA ARG A 131 -6.47 2.72 4.13
C ARG A 131 -4.97 2.94 3.99
N PHE A 132 -4.40 3.60 4.98
CA PHE A 132 -2.96 3.81 5.11
C PHE A 132 -2.46 3.15 6.40
N ALA A 133 -1.84 2.02 6.25
CA ALA A 133 -1.37 1.22 7.38
C ALA A 133 0.06 0.71 7.19
#